data_6425804f015e00d138378088c30e8b7f
#
_entry.id   6425804f015e00d138378088c30e8b7f
#
_cell.length_a   1.000
_cell.length_b   1.000
_cell.length_c   1.000
_cell.angle_alpha   90.00
_cell.angle_beta   90.00
_cell.angle_gamma   90.00
#
_symmetry.space_group_name_H-M   'P 1'
#
loop_
_entity.id
_entity.type
_entity.pdbx_description
1 polymer ?
#
loop_
_entity_poly.entity_id
_entity_poly.type
_entity_poly.pdbx_seq_one_letter_code
_entity_poly.pdbx_strand_id
1 'polypeptide(L)'
;MKIIALYNIKGGVGKTTTTVNLCCMLAKQGLSVLLWDMDPQGGSSFFFGRENKNDNTHGRLFDRYLTIYEVIQSTDTYQIDVISNDSKFSDQFMNKAARITALNFINKELMKITLDEVKDDYDVCIIDCSPGRFLLHDNIFTAADLLLIPNIPAPLSVYCNNLLVNELQSSVTVKSKILSFYNMVQTNKSLHKFYLEERNENNNYILRSYIPFYTEIESISFKKESIFHQLKESKTNIYYEKLWQEICERMQWQGLINSKALVVGISEEQPAATPPVVQLGNNDQLNKTSNG
;
A
#
# COMPACT_ATOMS: atom_id res chain seq x y z
N MET A 1 -4.52 17.01 7.84
CA MET A 1 -3.98 15.83 7.10
C MET A 1 -3.99 14.58 7.97
N LYS A 2 -4.37 13.41 7.43
CA LYS A 2 -4.22 12.08 8.07
C LYS A 2 -3.05 11.34 7.44
N ILE A 3 -2.23 10.66 8.25
CA ILE A 3 -1.00 10.01 7.79
C ILE A 3 -1.17 8.50 7.90
N ILE A 4 -1.05 7.79 6.76
CA ILE A 4 -1.18 6.34 6.65
C ILE A 4 0.11 5.76 6.11
N ALA A 5 0.72 4.82 6.82
CA ALA A 5 1.89 4.10 6.34
C ALA A 5 1.51 2.67 5.92
N LEU A 6 1.80 2.32 4.67
CA LEU A 6 1.66 0.95 4.14
C LEU A 6 2.91 0.17 4.53
N TYR A 7 2.81 -0.71 5.52
CA TYR A 7 3.96 -1.41 6.06
C TYR A 7 3.76 -2.92 6.14
N ASN A 8 4.75 -3.68 5.79
CA ASN A 8 4.92 -5.09 6.12
C ASN A 8 6.40 -5.46 5.94
N ILE A 9 6.92 -6.31 6.84
CA ILE A 9 8.29 -6.85 6.74
C ILE A 9 8.49 -7.64 5.46
N LYS A 10 7.44 -8.33 4.99
CA LYS A 10 7.50 -9.15 3.78
C LYS A 10 7.43 -8.30 2.51
N GLY A 11 8.26 -8.67 1.52
CA GLY A 11 8.11 -8.23 0.15
C GLY A 11 6.95 -8.93 -0.56
N GLY A 12 6.44 -8.34 -1.65
CA GLY A 12 5.44 -8.96 -2.52
C GLY A 12 4.03 -9.09 -1.94
N VAL A 13 3.71 -8.44 -0.82
CA VAL A 13 2.36 -8.44 -0.22
C VAL A 13 1.43 -7.38 -0.79
N GLY A 14 1.93 -6.54 -1.73
CA GLY A 14 1.17 -5.51 -2.42
C GLY A 14 1.11 -4.16 -1.71
N LYS A 15 2.15 -3.76 -0.95
CA LYS A 15 2.25 -2.42 -0.35
C LYS A 15 2.12 -1.33 -1.41
N THR A 16 3.06 -1.25 -2.34
CA THR A 16 3.11 -0.25 -3.42
C THR A 16 1.82 -0.23 -4.25
N THR A 17 1.33 -1.42 -4.64
CA THR A 17 0.08 -1.53 -5.40
C THR A 17 -1.11 -0.96 -4.62
N THR A 18 -1.20 -1.26 -3.32
CA THR A 18 -2.25 -0.70 -2.46
C THR A 18 -2.09 0.81 -2.30
N THR A 19 -0.87 1.29 -2.09
CA THR A 19 -0.54 2.72 -2.01
C THR A 19 -1.07 3.47 -3.22
N VAL A 20 -0.68 3.05 -4.42
CA VAL A 20 -1.06 3.70 -5.69
C VAL A 20 -2.58 3.70 -5.87
N ASN A 21 -3.23 2.55 -5.65
CA ASN A 21 -4.69 2.45 -5.80
C ASN A 21 -5.44 3.31 -4.78
N LEU A 22 -4.99 3.36 -3.52
CA LEU A 22 -5.58 4.25 -2.52
C LEU A 22 -5.42 5.71 -2.89
N CYS A 23 -4.22 6.16 -3.30
CA CYS A 23 -3.99 7.53 -3.74
C CYS A 23 -4.96 7.92 -4.85
N CYS A 24 -5.08 7.09 -5.90
CA CYS A 24 -5.97 7.38 -7.02
C CYS A 24 -7.46 7.36 -6.62
N MET A 25 -7.86 6.43 -5.76
CA MET A 25 -9.23 6.34 -5.28
C MET A 25 -9.60 7.56 -4.45
N LEU A 26 -8.72 8.01 -3.53
CA LEU A 26 -8.92 9.20 -2.70
C LEU A 26 -8.99 10.48 -3.53
N ALA A 27 -8.06 10.64 -4.49
CA ALA A 27 -8.08 11.77 -5.41
C ALA A 27 -9.36 11.81 -6.25
N LYS A 28 -9.87 10.65 -6.69
CA LYS A 28 -11.17 10.54 -7.37
C LYS A 28 -12.34 10.99 -6.50
N GLN A 29 -12.24 10.81 -5.19
CA GLN A 29 -13.23 11.31 -4.23
C GLN A 29 -13.08 12.81 -3.92
N GLY A 30 -12.10 13.48 -4.51
CA GLY A 30 -11.85 14.91 -4.35
C GLY A 30 -10.93 15.29 -3.18
N LEU A 31 -10.24 14.31 -2.59
CA LEU A 31 -9.27 14.55 -1.52
C LEU A 31 -7.89 14.91 -2.09
N SER A 32 -7.22 15.86 -1.44
CA SER A 32 -5.83 16.22 -1.74
C SER A 32 -4.89 15.22 -1.09
N VAL A 33 -4.08 14.51 -1.89
CA VAL A 33 -3.24 13.40 -1.46
C VAL A 33 -1.77 13.71 -1.67
N LEU A 34 -0.98 13.53 -0.61
CA LEU A 34 0.48 13.50 -0.67
C LEU A 34 0.94 12.03 -0.61
N LEU A 35 1.64 11.57 -1.63
CA LEU A 35 2.34 10.29 -1.61
C LEU A 35 3.81 10.53 -1.22
N TRP A 36 4.30 9.80 -0.20
CA TRP A 36 5.72 9.76 0.12
C TRP A 36 6.28 8.36 -0.12
N ASP A 37 7.09 8.22 -1.16
CA ASP A 37 7.74 6.96 -1.51
C ASP A 37 9.04 6.80 -0.69
N MET A 38 9.00 5.89 0.27
CA MET A 38 10.13 5.57 1.15
C MET A 38 10.76 4.21 0.79
N ASP A 39 10.33 3.58 -0.32
CA ASP A 39 10.97 2.36 -0.83
C ASP A 39 12.11 2.75 -1.79
N PRO A 40 13.35 2.33 -1.53
CA PRO A 40 14.48 2.58 -2.46
C PRO A 40 14.26 2.06 -3.87
N GLN A 41 13.33 1.12 -4.07
CA GLN A 41 12.96 0.63 -5.40
C GLN A 41 12.10 1.62 -6.19
N GLY A 42 11.51 2.62 -5.54
CA GLY A 42 10.78 3.72 -6.19
C GLY A 42 9.53 3.29 -6.93
N GLY A 43 8.89 2.22 -6.49
CA GLY A 43 7.75 1.65 -7.21
C GLY A 43 6.57 2.59 -7.32
N SER A 44 6.17 3.25 -6.24
CA SER A 44 5.06 4.18 -6.25
C SER A 44 5.39 5.48 -7.00
N SER A 45 6.62 5.97 -6.88
CA SER A 45 7.11 7.11 -7.67
C SER A 45 7.07 6.84 -9.17
N PHE A 46 7.54 5.65 -9.58
CA PHE A 46 7.50 5.20 -10.98
C PHE A 46 6.08 5.22 -11.56
N PHE A 47 5.11 4.76 -10.80
CA PHE A 47 3.71 4.74 -11.21
C PHE A 47 3.17 6.13 -11.54
N PHE A 48 3.58 7.17 -10.82
CA PHE A 48 3.17 8.54 -11.07
C PHE A 48 4.12 9.31 -12.02
N GLY A 49 5.06 8.61 -12.67
CA GLY A 49 6.01 9.22 -13.58
C GLY A 49 6.96 10.21 -12.90
N ARG A 50 7.19 10.02 -11.61
CA ARG A 50 8.05 10.88 -10.79
C ARG A 50 9.20 10.05 -10.23
N GLU A 51 10.32 10.11 -10.93
CA GLU A 51 11.58 9.51 -10.48
C GLU A 51 12.48 10.61 -9.93
N ASN A 52 13.11 10.34 -8.81
CA ASN A 52 14.09 11.26 -8.26
C ASN A 52 15.42 11.11 -9.02
N LYS A 53 15.77 12.13 -9.77
CA LYS A 53 17.05 12.19 -10.49
C LYS A 53 18.19 12.76 -9.63
N ASN A 54 17.86 13.32 -8.48
CA ASN A 54 18.83 13.93 -7.57
C ASN A 54 19.12 12.99 -6.42
N ASP A 55 20.38 12.65 -6.26
CA ASP A 55 20.84 11.85 -5.13
C ASP A 55 20.70 12.62 -3.80
N ASN A 56 20.30 11.90 -2.74
CA ASN A 56 20.24 12.40 -1.36
C ASN A 56 19.22 13.53 -1.11
N THR A 57 18.11 13.53 -1.82
CA THR A 57 17.03 14.51 -1.60
C THR A 57 16.43 14.38 -0.19
N HIS A 58 16.09 13.15 0.26
CA HIS A 58 15.58 12.89 1.60
C HIS A 58 16.60 13.22 2.69
N GLY A 59 17.88 12.90 2.47
CA GLY A 59 18.94 13.25 3.42
C GLY A 59 19.06 14.76 3.62
N ARG A 60 18.99 15.55 2.54
CA ARG A 60 19.01 17.01 2.59
C ARG A 60 17.76 17.58 3.24
N LEU A 61 16.59 16.99 3.00
CA LEU A 61 15.32 17.36 3.65
C LEU A 61 15.43 17.14 5.17
N PHE A 62 15.87 15.96 5.61
CA PHE A 62 16.00 15.67 7.03
C PHE A 62 17.16 16.42 7.72
N ASP A 63 18.18 16.83 6.98
CA ASP A 63 19.22 17.72 7.47
C ASP A 63 18.81 19.23 7.41
N ARG A 64 17.58 19.51 6.98
CA ARG A 64 17.02 20.86 6.83
C ARG A 64 17.78 21.77 5.85
N TYR A 65 18.45 21.17 4.87
CA TYR A 65 19.02 21.88 3.72
C TYR A 65 17.98 22.15 2.63
N LEU A 66 16.84 21.43 2.68
CA LEU A 66 15.68 21.62 1.82
C LEU A 66 14.43 21.69 2.69
N THR A 67 13.45 22.45 2.25
CA THR A 67 12.08 22.41 2.79
C THR A 67 11.30 21.28 2.13
N ILE A 68 10.20 20.85 2.74
CA ILE A 68 9.34 19.82 2.15
C ILE A 68 8.74 20.30 0.81
N TYR A 69 8.45 21.58 0.65
CA TYR A 69 7.93 22.19 -0.58
C TYR A 69 8.91 22.08 -1.77
N GLU A 70 10.21 22.08 -1.50
CA GLU A 70 11.23 21.93 -2.56
C GLU A 70 11.37 20.49 -3.08
N VAL A 71 10.84 19.51 -2.37
CA VAL A 71 10.91 18.10 -2.74
C VAL A 71 9.58 17.53 -3.23
N ILE A 72 8.47 18.19 -2.96
CA ILE A 72 7.14 17.82 -3.46
C ILE A 72 7.09 18.07 -4.97
N GLN A 73 6.60 17.08 -5.70
CA GLN A 73 6.43 17.12 -7.15
C GLN A 73 4.97 16.86 -7.51
N SER A 74 4.35 17.81 -8.21
CA SER A 74 2.99 17.64 -8.72
C SER A 74 2.96 16.58 -9.81
N THR A 75 1.92 15.76 -9.86
CA THR A 75 1.73 14.74 -10.88
C THR A 75 0.74 15.21 -11.96
N ASP A 76 0.65 14.43 -13.05
CA ASP A 76 -0.36 14.65 -14.07
C ASP A 76 -1.76 14.20 -13.59
N THR A 77 -1.81 13.55 -12.44
CA THR A 77 -3.04 13.15 -11.76
C THR A 77 -3.45 14.26 -10.80
N TYR A 78 -4.56 14.93 -11.11
CA TYR A 78 -5.10 15.99 -10.26
C TYR A 78 -5.24 15.54 -8.81
N GLN A 79 -4.85 16.40 -7.88
CA GLN A 79 -4.91 16.21 -6.42
C GLN A 79 -3.93 15.15 -5.86
N ILE A 80 -2.96 14.68 -6.62
CA ILE A 80 -1.89 13.83 -6.09
C ILE A 80 -0.55 14.49 -6.33
N ASP A 81 0.16 14.76 -5.26
CA ASP A 81 1.56 15.17 -5.27
C ASP A 81 2.43 14.07 -4.68
N VAL A 82 3.70 14.00 -5.09
CA VAL A 82 4.63 12.91 -4.74
C VAL A 82 5.94 13.48 -4.19
N ILE A 83 6.38 12.94 -3.07
CA ILE A 83 7.78 12.99 -2.67
C ILE A 83 8.40 11.68 -3.15
N SER A 84 9.19 11.79 -4.24
CA SER A 84 9.78 10.62 -4.89
C SER A 84 10.84 9.96 -4.02
N ASN A 85 11.01 8.65 -4.20
CA ASN A 85 12.06 7.90 -3.54
C ASN A 85 13.46 8.48 -3.80
N ASP A 86 14.39 8.09 -2.95
CA ASP A 86 15.81 8.35 -3.09
C ASP A 86 16.58 7.04 -2.93
N SER A 87 17.10 6.51 -4.04
CA SER A 87 17.77 5.20 -4.07
C SER A 87 18.99 5.12 -3.16
N LYS A 88 19.63 6.25 -2.87
CA LYS A 88 20.81 6.33 -1.98
C LYS A 88 20.44 6.68 -0.54
N PHE A 89 19.20 7.08 -0.29
CA PHE A 89 18.78 7.52 1.03
C PHE A 89 18.91 6.42 2.08
N SER A 90 18.47 5.20 1.77
CA SER A 90 18.54 4.07 2.71
C SER A 90 19.98 3.79 3.14
N ASP A 91 20.93 3.78 2.21
CA ASP A 91 22.35 3.51 2.50
C ASP A 91 22.97 4.66 3.29
N GLN A 92 22.67 5.89 2.94
CA GLN A 92 23.16 7.07 3.64
C GLN A 92 22.52 7.23 5.00
N PHE A 93 21.22 6.97 5.12
CA PHE A 93 20.51 7.00 6.40
C PHE A 93 21.05 5.92 7.34
N MET A 94 21.27 4.69 6.84
CA MET A 94 21.86 3.60 7.61
C MET A 94 23.30 3.92 8.05
N ASN A 95 24.12 4.46 7.14
CA ASN A 95 25.49 4.88 7.46
C ASN A 95 25.51 6.04 8.45
N LYS A 96 24.58 6.99 8.31
CA LYS A 96 24.46 8.13 9.22
C LYS A 96 23.83 7.72 10.55
N ALA A 97 22.83 6.84 10.54
CA ALA A 97 22.24 6.26 11.74
C ALA A 97 23.26 5.45 12.53
N ALA A 98 24.15 4.69 11.88
CA ALA A 98 25.25 4.01 12.54
C ALA A 98 26.25 4.99 13.21
N ARG A 99 26.48 6.15 12.59
CA ARG A 99 27.27 7.23 13.19
C ARG A 99 26.55 7.98 14.31
N ILE A 100 25.22 8.17 14.18
CA ILE A 100 24.36 8.90 15.13
C ILE A 100 23.94 8.01 16.29
N THR A 101 23.86 6.68 16.13
CA THR A 101 23.65 5.75 17.26
C THR A 101 24.80 5.84 18.27
N ALA A 102 26.00 6.18 17.80
CA ALA A 102 27.12 6.54 18.67
C ALA A 102 26.92 7.88 19.43
N LEU A 103 25.94 8.71 19.00
CA LEU A 103 25.68 10.05 19.54
C LEU A 103 24.28 10.19 20.19
N ASN A 104 23.53 9.11 20.38
CA ASN A 104 22.18 9.08 21.03
C ASN A 104 21.10 10.05 20.50
N PHE A 105 21.19 10.54 19.26
CA PHE A 105 20.29 11.59 18.73
C PHE A 105 19.67 11.26 17.37
N ILE A 106 18.93 10.16 17.23
CA ILE A 106 17.95 10.09 16.14
C ILE A 106 16.67 10.73 16.66
N ASN A 107 16.36 11.93 16.18
CA ASN A 107 15.06 12.53 16.44
C ASN A 107 13.98 11.68 15.76
N LYS A 108 13.29 10.82 16.52
CA LYS A 108 12.22 9.93 16.03
C LYS A 108 10.98 10.68 15.54
N GLU A 109 10.91 11.98 15.76
CA GLU A 109 9.79 12.85 15.36
C GLU A 109 10.10 13.66 14.08
N LEU A 110 11.27 13.46 13.47
CA LEU A 110 11.71 14.28 12.34
C LEU A 110 10.74 14.23 11.16
N MET A 111 10.25 13.04 10.79
CA MET A 111 9.26 12.90 9.73
C MET A 111 7.93 13.58 10.08
N LYS A 112 7.51 13.46 11.33
CA LYS A 112 6.29 14.14 11.81
C LYS A 112 6.42 15.65 11.70
N ILE A 113 7.54 16.20 12.19
CA ILE A 113 7.83 17.65 12.12
C ILE A 113 7.83 18.12 10.66
N THR A 114 8.42 17.34 9.76
CA THR A 114 8.47 17.65 8.33
C THR A 114 7.07 17.64 7.70
N LEU A 115 6.24 16.65 8.02
CA LEU A 115 4.88 16.56 7.51
C LEU A 115 3.92 17.59 8.12
N ASP A 116 4.22 18.06 9.34
CA ASP A 116 3.43 19.14 9.97
C ASP A 116 3.51 20.47 9.20
N GLU A 117 4.59 20.68 8.40
CA GLU A 117 4.73 21.89 7.57
C GLU A 117 3.67 21.96 6.45
N VAL A 118 3.16 20.82 5.97
CA VAL A 118 2.18 20.73 4.86
C VAL A 118 0.83 20.16 5.31
N LYS A 119 0.57 20.09 6.60
CA LYS A 119 -0.63 19.41 7.15
C LYS A 119 -1.95 20.06 6.73
N ASP A 120 -1.93 21.35 6.38
CA ASP A 120 -3.10 22.12 5.99
C ASP A 120 -3.31 22.11 4.45
N ASP A 121 -2.34 21.62 3.68
CA ASP A 121 -2.38 21.57 2.21
C ASP A 121 -2.97 20.25 1.69
N TYR A 122 -2.92 19.18 2.48
CA TYR A 122 -3.37 17.85 2.11
C TYR A 122 -4.38 17.28 3.10
N ASP A 123 -5.34 16.49 2.58
CA ASP A 123 -6.29 15.73 3.41
C ASP A 123 -5.64 14.44 3.95
N VAL A 124 -4.87 13.75 3.10
CA VAL A 124 -4.24 12.47 3.41
C VAL A 124 -2.81 12.44 2.90
N CYS A 125 -1.89 11.95 3.74
CA CYS A 125 -0.56 11.53 3.34
C CYS A 125 -0.48 9.99 3.37
N ILE A 126 -0.03 9.38 2.27
CA ILE A 126 0.22 7.93 2.20
C ILE A 126 1.72 7.71 2.05
N ILE A 127 2.29 6.90 2.96
CA ILE A 127 3.72 6.55 2.96
C ILE A 127 3.87 5.12 2.47
N ASP A 128 4.54 4.94 1.33
CA ASP A 128 4.92 3.61 0.81
C ASP A 128 6.23 3.15 1.44
N CYS A 129 6.17 2.15 2.31
CA CYS A 129 7.32 1.71 3.07
C CYS A 129 8.08 0.58 2.36
N SER A 130 9.41 0.59 2.45
CA SER A 130 10.24 -0.55 2.07
C SER A 130 9.93 -1.79 2.92
N PRO A 131 10.16 -3.01 2.38
CA PRO A 131 10.09 -4.24 3.18
C PRO A 131 11.22 -4.29 4.21
N GLY A 132 11.03 -5.08 5.26
CA GLY A 132 12.03 -5.24 6.33
C GLY A 132 11.83 -4.29 7.51
N ARG A 133 12.80 -4.25 8.42
CA ARG A 133 12.81 -3.39 9.61
C ARG A 133 14.09 -2.57 9.63
N PHE A 134 13.95 -1.26 9.50
CA PHE A 134 15.06 -0.30 9.52
C PHE A 134 14.76 0.81 10.54
N LEU A 135 15.79 1.51 10.99
CA LEU A 135 15.67 2.63 11.93
C LEU A 135 14.74 3.75 11.43
N LEU A 136 14.69 3.92 10.12
CA LEU A 136 13.79 4.88 9.50
C LEU A 136 12.31 4.58 9.78
N HIS A 137 11.94 3.30 9.92
CA HIS A 137 10.57 2.92 10.22
C HIS A 137 10.09 3.47 11.58
N ASP A 138 10.97 3.67 12.56
CA ASP A 138 10.59 4.29 13.83
C ASP A 138 10.10 5.74 13.65
N ASN A 139 10.69 6.49 12.69
CA ASN A 139 10.20 7.82 12.32
C ASN A 139 8.85 7.76 11.63
N ILE A 140 8.67 6.80 10.71
CA ILE A 140 7.38 6.58 10.02
C ILE A 140 6.30 6.22 11.04
N PHE A 141 6.59 5.29 11.96
CA PHE A 141 5.63 4.83 12.96
C PHE A 141 5.26 5.92 13.98
N THR A 142 6.17 6.85 14.25
CA THR A 142 5.90 8.00 15.10
C THR A 142 5.04 9.05 14.40
N ALA A 143 5.23 9.21 13.08
CA ALA A 143 4.50 10.19 12.28
C ALA A 143 3.09 9.72 11.89
N ALA A 144 2.92 8.42 11.61
CA ALA A 144 1.69 7.87 11.10
C ALA A 144 0.55 7.84 12.13
N ASP A 145 -0.67 8.17 11.71
CA ASP A 145 -1.89 7.91 12.48
C ASP A 145 -2.30 6.44 12.38
N LEU A 146 -2.02 5.81 11.23
CA LEU A 146 -2.38 4.43 10.92
C LEU A 146 -1.21 3.69 10.26
N LEU A 147 -0.87 2.51 10.80
CA LEU A 147 -0.09 1.49 10.10
C LEU A 147 -1.06 0.53 9.44
N LEU A 148 -1.15 0.56 8.11
CA LEU A 148 -2.00 -0.32 7.33
C LEU A 148 -1.15 -1.46 6.76
N ILE A 149 -1.46 -2.71 7.15
CA ILE A 149 -0.64 -3.88 6.88
C ILE A 149 -1.34 -4.81 5.90
N PRO A 150 -0.99 -4.78 4.59
CA PRO A 150 -1.46 -5.77 3.63
C PRO A 150 -0.87 -7.15 3.95
N ASN A 151 -1.70 -8.19 3.96
CA ASN A 151 -1.30 -9.56 4.27
C ASN A 151 -1.94 -10.54 3.29
N ILE A 152 -1.21 -11.59 2.88
CA ILE A 152 -1.75 -12.64 2.01
C ILE A 152 -2.41 -13.70 2.90
N PRO A 153 -3.61 -14.23 2.58
CA PRO A 153 -4.28 -15.26 3.37
C PRO A 153 -3.63 -16.65 3.18
N ALA A 154 -2.40 -16.79 3.67
CA ALA A 154 -1.60 -18.01 3.63
C ALA A 154 -0.95 -18.26 5.00
N PRO A 155 -0.76 -19.52 5.45
CA PRO A 155 -0.36 -19.85 6.82
C PRO A 155 0.87 -19.09 7.30
N LEU A 156 1.95 -19.13 6.53
CA LEU A 156 3.20 -18.44 6.89
C LEU A 156 3.03 -16.92 6.89
N SER A 157 2.19 -16.38 5.99
CA SER A 157 1.96 -14.94 5.93
C SER A 157 1.15 -14.46 7.15
N VAL A 158 0.11 -15.21 7.50
CA VAL A 158 -0.72 -14.92 8.68
C VAL A 158 0.09 -15.04 9.97
N TYR A 159 0.89 -16.11 10.11
CA TYR A 159 1.78 -16.28 11.25
C TYR A 159 2.75 -15.10 11.42
N CYS A 160 3.45 -14.71 10.34
CA CYS A 160 4.38 -13.58 10.38
C CYS A 160 3.68 -12.24 10.65
N ASN A 161 2.45 -12.07 10.13
CA ASN A 161 1.66 -10.87 10.39
C ASN A 161 1.29 -10.76 11.88
N ASN A 162 0.89 -11.87 12.50
CA ASN A 162 0.57 -11.89 13.94
C ASN A 162 1.79 -11.55 14.79
N LEU A 163 2.97 -12.09 14.46
CA LEU A 163 4.22 -11.75 15.14
C LEU A 163 4.54 -10.27 14.97
N LEU A 164 4.43 -9.73 13.76
CA LEU A 164 4.66 -8.32 13.47
C LEU A 164 3.72 -7.41 14.26
N VAL A 165 2.43 -7.70 14.25
CA VAL A 165 1.43 -6.89 14.99
C VAL A 165 1.72 -6.91 16.49
N ASN A 166 2.01 -8.07 17.07
CA ASN A 166 2.36 -8.18 18.49
C ASN A 166 3.63 -7.37 18.83
N GLU A 167 4.67 -7.42 17.98
CA GLU A 167 5.88 -6.62 18.14
C GLU A 167 5.57 -5.12 18.10
N LEU A 168 4.80 -4.68 17.10
CA LEU A 168 4.44 -3.27 16.95
C LEU A 168 3.57 -2.77 18.10
N GLN A 169 2.61 -3.57 18.58
CA GLN A 169 1.74 -3.21 19.71
C GLN A 169 2.50 -3.12 21.03
N SER A 170 3.55 -3.91 21.19
CA SER A 170 4.42 -3.87 22.39
C SER A 170 5.46 -2.76 22.34
N SER A 171 5.66 -2.13 21.19
CA SER A 171 6.67 -1.09 21.00
C SER A 171 6.21 0.26 21.56
N VAL A 172 7.03 0.86 22.42
CA VAL A 172 6.77 2.21 22.98
C VAL A 172 6.88 3.33 21.95
N THR A 173 7.48 3.07 20.79
CA THR A 173 7.64 4.06 19.71
C THR A 173 6.45 4.09 18.77
N VAL A 174 5.64 3.04 18.70
CA VAL A 174 4.47 2.95 17.83
C VAL A 174 3.26 3.55 18.56
N LYS A 175 2.88 4.75 18.16
CA LYS A 175 1.67 5.45 18.64
C LYS A 175 0.50 5.28 17.68
N SER A 176 0.78 4.83 16.47
CA SER A 176 -0.20 4.63 15.41
C SER A 176 -1.17 3.50 15.76
N LYS A 177 -2.41 3.63 15.31
CA LYS A 177 -3.31 2.47 15.26
C LYS A 177 -2.80 1.49 14.21
N ILE A 178 -2.94 0.19 14.49
CA ILE A 178 -2.50 -0.87 13.58
C ILE A 178 -3.75 -1.56 13.03
N LEU A 179 -3.88 -1.58 11.70
CA LEU A 179 -4.92 -2.34 11.00
C LEU A 179 -4.27 -3.21 9.93
N SER A 180 -4.75 -4.42 9.77
CA SER A 180 -4.31 -5.36 8.74
C SER A 180 -5.49 -5.76 7.87
N PHE A 181 -5.26 -6.05 6.60
CA PHE A 181 -6.28 -6.57 5.70
C PHE A 181 -5.70 -7.66 4.81
N TYR A 182 -6.58 -8.55 4.32
CA TYR A 182 -6.15 -9.57 3.37
C TYR A 182 -6.10 -9.00 1.96
N ASN A 183 -4.93 -9.16 1.33
CA ASN A 183 -4.64 -8.74 -0.04
C ASN A 183 -4.40 -9.97 -0.94
N MET A 184 -4.57 -9.80 -2.24
CA MET A 184 -4.38 -10.87 -3.23
C MET A 184 -5.24 -12.11 -2.94
N VAL A 185 -6.46 -11.90 -2.48
CA VAL A 185 -7.38 -12.97 -2.12
C VAL A 185 -7.86 -13.70 -3.38
N GLN A 186 -7.73 -15.03 -3.40
CA GLN A 186 -8.28 -15.89 -4.44
C GLN A 186 -9.44 -16.67 -3.85
N THR A 187 -10.66 -16.25 -4.16
CA THR A 187 -11.89 -16.83 -3.56
C THR A 187 -12.18 -18.26 -4.00
N ASN A 188 -11.50 -18.76 -5.03
CA ASN A 188 -11.53 -20.18 -5.45
C ASN A 188 -10.67 -21.08 -4.55
N LYS A 189 -9.76 -20.54 -3.74
CA LYS A 189 -8.92 -21.31 -2.81
C LYS A 189 -9.63 -21.50 -1.46
N SER A 190 -9.84 -22.74 -1.04
CA SER A 190 -10.46 -23.08 0.25
C SER A 190 -9.72 -22.47 1.44
N LEU A 191 -8.39 -22.45 1.39
CA LEU A 191 -7.57 -21.86 2.44
C LEU A 191 -7.77 -20.35 2.58
N HIS A 192 -7.92 -19.62 1.46
CA HIS A 192 -8.20 -18.20 1.50
C HIS A 192 -9.60 -17.93 2.08
N LYS A 193 -10.60 -18.74 1.72
CA LYS A 193 -11.95 -18.66 2.32
C LYS A 193 -11.89 -18.88 3.82
N PHE A 194 -11.19 -19.92 4.27
CA PHE A 194 -10.99 -20.22 5.68
C PHE A 194 -10.48 -18.98 6.45
N TYR A 195 -9.41 -18.32 5.98
CA TYR A 195 -8.89 -17.12 6.63
C TYR A 195 -9.83 -15.91 6.56
N LEU A 196 -10.66 -15.82 5.52
CA LEU A 196 -11.70 -14.78 5.46
C LEU A 196 -12.83 -15.02 6.49
N GLU A 197 -13.19 -16.26 6.77
CA GLU A 197 -14.22 -16.66 7.72
C GLU A 197 -13.71 -16.60 9.17
N GLU A 198 -12.45 -17.04 9.40
CA GLU A 198 -11.77 -17.02 10.71
C GLU A 198 -11.43 -15.61 11.23
N ARG A 199 -11.82 -14.55 10.50
CA ARG A 199 -11.68 -13.15 10.98
C ARG A 199 -12.62 -12.90 12.15
N ASN A 200 -12.24 -13.39 13.31
CA ASN A 200 -13.03 -13.34 14.53
C ASN A 200 -13.04 -11.92 15.13
N GLU A 201 -14.11 -11.63 15.86
CA GLU A 201 -14.27 -10.41 16.68
C GLU A 201 -13.09 -10.21 17.67
N ASN A 202 -12.38 -11.29 18.00
CA ASN A 202 -11.19 -11.26 18.86
C ASN A 202 -9.93 -10.68 18.19
N ASN A 203 -9.86 -10.62 16.84
CA ASN A 203 -8.76 -10.02 16.11
C ASN A 203 -9.11 -8.59 15.66
N ASN A 204 -9.20 -7.70 16.65
CA ASN A 204 -9.68 -6.33 16.48
C ASN A 204 -8.83 -5.46 15.52
N TYR A 205 -7.67 -5.96 15.04
CA TYR A 205 -6.81 -5.27 14.07
C TYR A 205 -7.00 -5.76 12.62
N ILE A 206 -7.72 -6.89 12.37
CA ILE A 206 -7.96 -7.37 11.00
C ILE A 206 -9.27 -6.77 10.47
N LEU A 207 -9.17 -6.12 9.30
CA LEU A 207 -10.32 -5.56 8.60
C LEU A 207 -11.15 -6.66 7.93
N ARG A 208 -12.46 -6.42 7.79
CA ARG A 208 -13.38 -7.32 7.08
C ARG A 208 -13.21 -7.17 5.56
N SER A 209 -12.90 -5.97 5.12
CA SER A 209 -12.59 -5.67 3.72
C SER A 209 -11.31 -6.37 3.28
N TYR A 210 -11.29 -6.83 2.04
CA TYR A 210 -10.14 -7.47 1.42
C TYR A 210 -9.98 -7.03 -0.03
N ILE A 211 -8.76 -7.17 -0.57
CA ILE A 211 -8.49 -6.91 -1.98
C ILE A 211 -8.29 -8.27 -2.67
N PRO A 212 -9.11 -8.60 -3.66
CA PRO A 212 -8.94 -9.84 -4.44
C PRO A 212 -7.73 -9.75 -5.36
N PHE A 213 -7.24 -10.92 -5.77
CA PHE A 213 -6.22 -11.03 -6.79
C PHE A 213 -6.83 -10.80 -8.16
N TYR A 214 -6.48 -9.69 -8.80
CA TYR A 214 -6.87 -9.36 -10.16
C TYR A 214 -5.65 -9.09 -11.03
N THR A 215 -5.60 -9.69 -12.20
CA THR A 215 -4.56 -9.43 -13.20
C THR A 215 -4.57 -8.00 -13.71
N GLU A 216 -5.73 -7.34 -13.69
CA GLU A 216 -5.85 -5.91 -14.02
C GLU A 216 -4.99 -5.03 -13.11
N ILE A 217 -4.89 -5.38 -11.82
CA ILE A 217 -4.07 -4.65 -10.85
C ILE A 217 -2.57 -4.78 -11.17
N GLU A 218 -2.15 -5.97 -11.63
CA GLU A 218 -0.75 -6.21 -12.05
C GLU A 218 -0.42 -5.50 -13.37
N SER A 219 -1.39 -5.39 -14.27
CA SER A 219 -1.20 -4.80 -15.60
C SER A 219 -1.17 -3.27 -15.62
N ILE A 220 -1.51 -2.61 -14.53
CA ILE A 220 -1.55 -1.14 -14.43
C ILE A 220 -0.20 -0.52 -14.82
N SER A 221 0.93 -1.15 -14.43
CA SER A 221 2.27 -0.67 -14.76
C SER A 221 2.68 -0.88 -16.23
N PHE A 222 1.96 -1.72 -16.97
CA PHE A 222 2.36 -2.11 -18.33
C PHE A 222 1.82 -1.18 -19.42
N LYS A 223 0.73 -0.48 -19.15
CA LYS A 223 0.11 0.45 -20.10
C LYS A 223 0.68 1.84 -19.86
N LYS A 224 1.22 2.48 -20.91
CA LYS A 224 1.71 3.88 -20.87
C LYS A 224 0.60 4.94 -20.71
N GLU A 225 -0.63 4.53 -20.47
CA GLU A 225 -1.74 5.43 -20.20
C GLU A 225 -1.71 5.90 -18.76
N SER A 226 -2.21 7.10 -18.51
CA SER A 226 -2.34 7.65 -17.15
C SER A 226 -2.99 6.61 -16.23
N ILE A 227 -2.31 6.25 -15.15
CA ILE A 227 -2.81 5.36 -14.11
C ILE A 227 -4.21 5.75 -13.64
N PHE A 228 -4.45 7.06 -13.52
CA PHE A 228 -5.75 7.59 -13.14
C PHE A 228 -6.86 7.17 -14.12
N HIS A 229 -6.57 7.14 -15.43
CA HIS A 229 -7.53 6.71 -16.45
C HIS A 229 -7.82 5.21 -16.36
N GLN A 230 -6.77 4.40 -16.17
CA GLN A 230 -6.92 2.94 -16.04
C GLN A 230 -7.70 2.55 -14.78
N LEU A 231 -7.44 3.24 -13.66
CA LEU A 231 -8.13 3.00 -12.39
C LEU A 231 -9.53 3.61 -12.35
N LYS A 232 -9.83 4.64 -13.16
CA LYS A 232 -11.14 5.27 -13.19
C LYS A 232 -12.25 4.29 -13.63
N GLU A 233 -11.92 3.36 -14.51
CA GLU A 233 -12.86 2.39 -15.09
C GLU A 233 -12.70 0.97 -14.48
N SER A 234 -11.75 0.78 -13.55
CA SER A 234 -11.47 -0.52 -12.98
C SER A 234 -12.59 -0.99 -12.06
N LYS A 235 -13.04 -2.22 -12.27
CA LYS A 235 -13.98 -2.91 -11.38
C LYS A 235 -13.40 -3.14 -9.98
N THR A 236 -12.08 -2.97 -9.82
CA THR A 236 -11.39 -3.17 -8.55
C THR A 236 -11.57 -2.00 -7.58
N ASN A 237 -12.01 -0.83 -8.06
CA ASN A 237 -12.20 0.36 -7.23
C ASN A 237 -13.14 0.11 -6.05
N ILE A 238 -14.20 -0.67 -6.24
CA ILE A 238 -15.17 -0.98 -5.19
C ILE A 238 -14.52 -1.65 -3.97
N TYR A 239 -13.46 -2.43 -4.17
CA TYR A 239 -12.75 -3.09 -3.06
C TYR A 239 -11.90 -2.10 -2.27
N TYR A 240 -11.27 -1.14 -2.94
CA TYR A 240 -10.51 -0.07 -2.28
C TYR A 240 -11.45 0.95 -1.60
N GLU A 241 -12.61 1.23 -2.19
CA GLU A 241 -13.65 2.06 -1.57
C GLU A 241 -14.18 1.42 -0.28
N LYS A 242 -14.49 0.11 -0.30
CA LYS A 242 -14.89 -0.64 0.90
C LYS A 242 -13.79 -0.67 1.97
N LEU A 243 -12.55 -0.88 1.53
CA LEU A 243 -11.40 -0.85 2.45
C LEU A 243 -11.26 0.52 3.11
N TRP A 244 -11.35 1.59 2.34
CA TRP A 244 -11.27 2.95 2.83
C TRP A 244 -12.41 3.29 3.79
N GLN A 245 -13.64 2.92 3.44
CA GLN A 245 -14.79 3.14 4.30
C GLN A 245 -14.58 2.46 5.67
N GLU A 246 -14.18 1.19 5.69
CA GLU A 246 -13.92 0.48 6.95
C GLU A 246 -12.76 1.09 7.73
N ILE A 247 -11.69 1.55 7.06
CA ILE A 247 -10.60 2.30 7.70
C ILE A 247 -11.16 3.55 8.38
N CYS A 248 -11.94 4.37 7.68
CA CYS A 248 -12.53 5.58 8.23
C CYS A 248 -13.44 5.31 9.43
N GLU A 249 -14.26 4.27 9.38
CA GLU A 249 -15.10 3.83 10.50
C GLU A 249 -14.26 3.44 11.72
N ARG A 250 -13.22 2.61 11.51
CA ARG A 250 -12.31 2.14 12.57
C ARG A 250 -11.46 3.26 13.17
N MET A 251 -11.10 4.24 12.36
CA MET A 251 -10.29 5.40 12.77
C MET A 251 -11.14 6.58 13.24
N GLN A 252 -12.46 6.52 13.09
CA GLN A 252 -13.39 7.62 13.36
C GLN A 252 -13.11 8.87 12.49
N TRP A 253 -12.68 8.66 11.24
CA TRP A 253 -12.38 9.72 10.26
C TRP A 253 -13.59 10.05 9.39
N GLN A 254 -14.74 10.31 9.99
CA GLN A 254 -16.00 10.51 9.27
C GLN A 254 -15.96 11.66 8.26
N GLY A 255 -15.18 12.70 8.51
CA GLY A 255 -15.02 13.84 7.59
C GLY A 255 -14.32 13.52 6.27
N LEU A 256 -13.69 12.34 6.15
CA LEU A 256 -13.02 11.87 4.93
C LEU A 256 -13.87 10.89 4.12
N ILE A 257 -15.05 10.55 4.58
CA ILE A 257 -16.02 9.73 3.84
C ILE A 257 -16.87 10.64 2.98
N ASN A 258 -16.72 10.57 1.66
CA ASN A 258 -17.53 11.38 0.76
C ASN A 258 -18.95 10.78 0.66
N SER A 259 -19.97 11.49 1.08
CA SER A 259 -21.38 11.09 1.07
C SER A 259 -21.93 10.79 -0.34
N LYS A 260 -21.23 11.19 -1.40
CA LYS A 260 -21.60 10.90 -2.80
C LYS A 260 -21.25 9.50 -3.28
N ALA A 261 -20.33 8.79 -2.63
CA ALA A 261 -19.93 7.43 -3.00
C ALA A 261 -20.94 6.35 -2.50
N LEU A 262 -21.80 6.67 -1.55
CA LEU A 262 -22.76 5.75 -0.93
C LEU A 262 -24.00 5.41 -1.81
N VAL A 263 -24.13 5.96 -3.02
CA VAL A 263 -25.34 5.81 -3.87
C VAL A 263 -25.16 4.77 -4.99
N VAL A 264 -24.03 4.07 -5.09
CA VAL A 264 -23.93 2.95 -6.05
C VAL A 264 -24.41 1.68 -5.33
N GLY A 265 -25.68 1.33 -5.63
CA GLY A 265 -26.43 0.26 -5.02
C GLY A 265 -25.69 -1.09 -4.99
N ILE A 266 -25.80 -1.73 -3.83
CA ILE A 266 -25.45 -3.12 -3.60
C ILE A 266 -26.47 -3.97 -4.36
N SER A 267 -26.19 -4.38 -5.57
CA SER A 267 -26.76 -5.59 -6.16
C SER A 267 -25.78 -6.72 -5.84
N GLU A 268 -26.23 -7.67 -5.04
CA GLU A 268 -25.52 -8.93 -4.81
C GLU A 268 -25.32 -9.63 -6.15
N GLU A 269 -24.14 -9.50 -6.74
CA GLU A 269 -23.77 -10.29 -7.90
C GLU A 269 -23.34 -11.68 -7.43
N GLN A 270 -24.06 -12.67 -7.94
CA GLN A 270 -23.72 -14.09 -7.86
C GLN A 270 -22.29 -14.34 -8.38
N PRO A 271 -21.57 -15.32 -7.85
CA PRO A 271 -20.22 -15.63 -8.29
C PRO A 271 -20.20 -15.98 -9.78
N ALA A 272 -19.34 -15.34 -10.53
CA ALA A 272 -19.16 -15.53 -11.96
C ALA A 272 -18.98 -17.03 -12.29
N ALA A 273 -19.75 -17.47 -13.29
CA ALA A 273 -19.73 -18.84 -13.81
C ALA A 273 -18.30 -19.25 -14.21
N THR A 274 -17.93 -20.47 -13.85
CA THR A 274 -16.67 -21.13 -14.20
C THR A 274 -16.50 -21.14 -15.73
N PRO A 275 -15.36 -20.76 -16.28
CA PRO A 275 -15.10 -20.89 -17.71
C PRO A 275 -15.12 -22.38 -18.10
N PRO A 276 -15.56 -22.74 -19.33
CA PRO A 276 -15.67 -24.13 -19.76
C PRO A 276 -14.28 -24.79 -19.78
N VAL A 277 -14.23 -26.00 -19.24
CA VAL A 277 -13.06 -26.88 -19.29
C VAL A 277 -12.82 -27.23 -20.74
N VAL A 278 -11.71 -26.78 -21.30
CA VAL A 278 -11.22 -27.25 -22.61
C VAL A 278 -10.77 -28.69 -22.43
N GLN A 279 -11.55 -29.62 -22.95
CA GLN A 279 -11.14 -31.03 -23.09
C GLN A 279 -10.02 -31.08 -24.13
N LEU A 280 -8.81 -31.39 -23.71
CA LEU A 280 -7.73 -31.80 -24.60
C LEU A 280 -8.13 -33.15 -25.19
N GLY A 281 -8.44 -33.19 -26.49
CA GLY A 281 -8.74 -34.39 -27.23
C GLY A 281 -7.52 -35.31 -27.25
N ASN A 282 -7.75 -36.57 -26.88
CA ASN A 282 -6.82 -37.68 -27.08
C ASN A 282 -6.57 -37.88 -28.57
N ASN A 283 -5.40 -37.54 -29.04
CA ASN A 283 -4.88 -38.01 -30.32
C ASN A 283 -4.10 -39.31 -30.08
N ASP A 284 -4.83 -40.41 -29.88
CA ASP A 284 -4.34 -41.77 -30.17
C ASP A 284 -4.67 -42.09 -31.60
N GLN A 285 -3.75 -41.85 -32.52
CA GLN A 285 -3.62 -42.56 -33.80
C GLN A 285 -2.36 -42.07 -34.50
N LEU A 286 -1.31 -42.86 -34.36
CA LEU A 286 -0.28 -43.00 -35.40
C LEU A 286 0.72 -44.09 -34.96
N ASN A 287 0.39 -45.33 -35.27
CA ASN A 287 1.39 -46.40 -35.54
C ASN A 287 0.71 -47.56 -36.21
N LYS A 288 0.78 -47.60 -37.52
CA LYS A 288 0.83 -48.82 -38.33
C LYS A 288 1.17 -48.44 -39.78
N THR A 289 2.15 -49.16 -40.29
CA THR A 289 2.71 -49.26 -41.64
C THR A 289 4.08 -48.61 -41.74
N SER A 290 5.12 -49.30 -42.19
CA SER A 290 5.22 -50.52 -42.96
C SER A 290 6.67 -50.94 -43.03
N ASN A 291 6.86 -52.25 -43.14
CA ASN A 291 7.97 -52.93 -43.79
C ASN A 291 8.31 -52.33 -45.17
N GLY A 292 9.59 -52.35 -45.51
CA GLY A 292 10.15 -52.09 -46.80
C GLY A 292 11.65 -51.89 -46.66
#